data_8ed12a1f64341620de15b9686e9720d0
#
_entry.id   8ed12a1f64341620de15b9686e9720d0
#
_cell.length_a   1.000
_cell.length_b   1.000
_cell.length_c   1.000
_cell.angle_alpha   90.00
_cell.angle_beta   90.00
_cell.angle_gamma   90.00
#
_symmetry.space_group_name_H-M   'P 1'
#
loop_
_entity.id
_entity.type
_entity.pdbx_description
1 polymer ?
#
loop_
_entity_poly.entity_id
_entity_poly.type
_entity_poly.pdbx_seq_one_letter_code
_entity_poly.pdbx_strand_id
1 'polypeptide(L)'
;MAEYRNRNRILYPLGVTQEEKSAHILVQGHGEEVFLLLYRPGEKKPCEKIPFDPKHRMGDVWSLELDRADLASFEYNFMIDGKIVADPYARILTGREKWADRKRAGKPVQCRVLSEAFDWEDDANPEIPYADTILYKLHVRGFTAHASSNVSARGTYAGIVEKIPYLKDLGITAVELMPVTEFDEVMMSSFGNGFHDAKPEPTGYINYWGYGPSYLYAVKSAYASHGEMSAESEFKTLVKAVSYTHLRAHET
;
A
#
# COMPACT_ATOMS: atom_id res chain seq x y z
N MET A 1 -22.84 20.77 6.17
CA MET A 1 -21.50 21.11 6.69
C MET A 1 -21.17 20.02 7.70
N ALA A 2 -20.10 19.26 7.49
CA ALA A 2 -19.65 18.26 8.46
C ALA A 2 -19.22 18.98 9.75
N GLU A 3 -19.68 18.51 10.89
CA GLU A 3 -19.31 19.03 12.19
C GLU A 3 -17.91 18.52 12.55
N TYR A 4 -16.97 19.43 12.85
CA TYR A 4 -15.60 19.08 13.20
C TYR A 4 -15.45 19.08 14.70
N ARG A 5 -15.07 17.95 15.28
CA ARG A 5 -14.74 17.84 16.70
C ARG A 5 -13.25 17.67 16.88
N ASN A 6 -12.74 18.38 17.84
CA ASN A 6 -11.32 18.45 18.11
C ASN A 6 -10.97 17.90 19.48
N ARG A 7 -10.15 16.84 19.52
CA ARG A 7 -9.62 16.29 20.76
C ARG A 7 -8.10 16.32 20.74
N ASN A 8 -7.49 16.98 21.70
CA ASN A 8 -6.04 17.06 21.88
C ASN A 8 -5.42 15.75 22.37
N ARG A 9 -5.64 14.64 21.64
CA ARG A 9 -5.04 13.34 21.98
C ARG A 9 -4.61 12.62 20.70
N ILE A 10 -3.33 12.27 20.63
CA ILE A 10 -2.84 11.29 19.65
C ILE A 10 -3.24 9.90 20.17
N LEU A 11 -4.47 9.48 19.88
CA LEU A 11 -4.99 8.15 20.24
C LEU A 11 -4.93 7.18 19.07
N TYR A 12 -4.66 7.67 17.87
CA TYR A 12 -4.69 6.93 16.62
C TYR A 12 -3.31 6.93 15.97
N PRO A 13 -3.00 5.91 15.14
CA PRO A 13 -1.77 5.92 14.35
C PRO A 13 -1.77 7.07 13.33
N LEU A 14 -0.59 7.44 12.83
CA LEU A 14 -0.46 8.37 11.71
C LEU A 14 -1.16 7.79 10.46
N GLY A 15 -1.67 8.68 9.62
CA GLY A 15 -2.50 8.34 8.48
C GLY A 15 -3.99 8.53 8.76
N VAL A 16 -4.84 7.80 8.05
CA VAL A 16 -6.30 7.88 8.16
C VAL A 16 -6.87 6.60 8.76
N THR A 17 -7.57 6.74 9.87
CA THR A 17 -8.33 5.67 10.52
C THR A 17 -9.82 5.96 10.39
N GLN A 18 -10.55 5.07 9.70
CA GLN A 18 -12.00 5.13 9.58
C GLN A 18 -12.64 4.28 10.66
N GLU A 19 -13.60 4.85 11.36
CA GLU A 19 -14.51 4.17 12.27
C GLU A 19 -15.93 4.13 11.69
N GLU A 20 -16.86 3.51 12.38
CA GLU A 20 -18.24 3.35 11.90
C GLU A 20 -18.93 4.68 11.58
N LYS A 21 -18.69 5.74 12.36
CA LYS A 21 -19.35 7.04 12.21
C LYS A 21 -18.40 8.23 12.09
N SER A 22 -17.12 8.00 12.29
CA SER A 22 -16.11 9.05 12.31
C SER A 22 -14.84 8.61 11.58
N ALA A 23 -13.98 9.57 11.28
CA ALA A 23 -12.64 9.30 10.79
C ALA A 23 -11.64 10.19 11.53
N HIS A 24 -10.50 9.59 11.86
CA HIS A 24 -9.38 10.26 12.53
C HIS A 24 -8.21 10.33 11.57
N ILE A 25 -7.72 11.54 11.35
CA ILE A 25 -6.65 11.81 10.40
C ILE A 25 -5.49 12.46 11.16
N LEU A 26 -4.34 11.81 11.14
CA LEU A 26 -3.11 12.33 11.71
C LEU A 26 -2.03 12.41 10.64
N VAL A 27 -1.45 13.60 10.47
CA VAL A 27 -0.35 13.81 9.51
C VAL A 27 0.81 14.49 10.20
N GLN A 28 2.01 13.98 9.97
CA GLN A 28 3.24 14.63 10.40
C GLN A 28 3.77 15.53 9.28
N GLY A 29 4.00 16.80 9.59
CA GLY A 29 4.51 17.76 8.62
C GLY A 29 4.93 19.08 9.24
N HIS A 30 6.00 19.66 8.71
CA HIS A 30 6.59 20.93 9.14
C HIS A 30 6.01 22.14 8.41
N GLY A 31 4.69 22.19 8.18
CA GLY A 31 4.03 23.31 7.49
C GLY A 31 3.29 24.23 8.45
N GLU A 32 2.88 25.38 7.93
CA GLU A 32 2.01 26.34 8.62
C GLU A 32 0.54 26.11 8.26
N GLU A 33 0.26 25.63 7.05
CA GLU A 33 -1.07 25.31 6.56
C GLU A 33 -1.15 23.86 6.09
N VAL A 34 -2.08 23.10 6.67
CA VAL A 34 -2.30 21.70 6.30
C VAL A 34 -3.76 21.49 5.95
N PHE A 35 -4.01 20.76 4.86
CA PHE A 35 -5.35 20.39 4.40
C PHE A 35 -5.41 18.91 4.05
N LEU A 36 -6.55 18.29 4.30
CA LEU A 36 -6.95 17.04 3.67
C LEU A 36 -7.64 17.37 2.35
N LEU A 37 -7.18 16.77 1.26
CA LEU A 37 -7.79 16.85 -0.06
C LEU A 37 -8.51 15.55 -0.35
N LEU A 38 -9.80 15.62 -0.65
CA LEU A 38 -10.60 14.47 -1.06
C LEU A 38 -10.89 14.54 -2.55
N TYR A 39 -10.79 13.39 -3.22
CA TYR A 39 -11.03 13.23 -4.64
C TYR A 39 -12.09 12.16 -4.86
N ARG A 40 -12.94 12.33 -5.86
CA ARG A 40 -13.71 11.20 -6.37
C ARG A 40 -12.79 10.19 -7.05
N PRO A 41 -13.07 8.89 -6.98
CA PRO A 41 -12.21 7.88 -7.57
C PRO A 41 -11.84 8.17 -9.02
N GLY A 42 -10.53 8.20 -9.29
CA GLY A 42 -9.97 8.47 -10.62
C GLY A 42 -9.90 9.94 -11.02
N GLU A 43 -10.45 10.87 -10.24
CA GLU A 43 -10.36 12.31 -10.53
C GLU A 43 -9.04 12.91 -10.02
N LYS A 44 -8.52 13.89 -10.75
CA LYS A 44 -7.28 14.60 -10.40
C LYS A 44 -7.51 15.91 -9.65
N LYS A 45 -8.73 16.41 -9.68
CA LYS A 45 -9.11 17.65 -9.01
C LYS A 45 -9.83 17.29 -7.71
N PRO A 46 -9.41 17.83 -6.56
CA PRO A 46 -10.11 17.58 -5.31
C PRO A 46 -11.53 18.14 -5.37
N CYS A 47 -12.48 17.37 -4.89
CA CYS A 47 -13.86 17.79 -4.70
C CYS A 47 -14.08 18.47 -3.35
N GLU A 48 -13.23 18.14 -2.35
CA GLU A 48 -13.25 18.77 -1.03
C GLU A 48 -11.82 19.13 -0.61
N LYS A 49 -11.70 20.25 0.12
CA LYS A 49 -10.47 20.71 0.74
C LYS A 49 -10.78 21.08 2.19
N ILE A 50 -10.29 20.30 3.14
CA ILE A 50 -10.63 20.37 4.56
C ILE A 50 -9.41 20.86 5.34
N PRO A 51 -9.45 22.02 6.01
CA PRO A 51 -8.32 22.54 6.77
C PRO A 51 -8.13 21.77 8.08
N PHE A 52 -6.86 21.63 8.50
CA PHE A 52 -6.52 21.27 9.87
C PHE A 52 -6.46 22.55 10.71
N ASP A 53 -7.06 22.53 11.90
CA ASP A 53 -6.98 23.66 12.83
C ASP A 53 -5.62 23.64 13.56
N PRO A 54 -4.81 24.72 13.51
CA PRO A 54 -3.54 24.79 14.20
C PRO A 54 -3.61 24.54 15.72
N LYS A 55 -4.78 24.74 16.35
CA LYS A 55 -5.00 24.44 17.77
C LYS A 55 -4.88 22.94 18.08
N HIS A 56 -4.95 22.07 17.07
CA HIS A 56 -4.89 20.62 17.17
C HIS A 56 -3.55 20.07 16.68
N ARG A 57 -2.57 20.93 16.54
CA ARG A 57 -1.19 20.58 16.30
C ARG A 57 -0.47 20.21 17.60
N MET A 58 0.21 19.09 17.63
CA MET A 58 1.09 18.65 18.72
C MET A 58 2.51 18.43 18.18
N GLY A 59 3.39 19.38 18.39
CA GLY A 59 4.70 19.40 17.72
C GLY A 59 4.51 19.48 16.20
N ASP A 60 4.97 18.47 15.48
CA ASP A 60 4.83 18.38 14.03
C ASP A 60 3.65 17.49 13.56
N VAL A 61 2.84 17.02 14.50
CA VAL A 61 1.67 16.18 14.19
C VAL A 61 0.41 17.04 14.22
N TRP A 62 -0.29 17.03 13.10
CA TRP A 62 -1.60 17.65 12.93
C TRP A 62 -2.69 16.60 13.05
N SER A 63 -3.78 16.92 13.74
CA SER A 63 -4.91 16.01 13.87
C SER A 63 -6.21 16.64 13.39
N LEU A 64 -7.06 15.82 12.77
CA LEU A 64 -8.38 16.17 12.28
C LEU A 64 -9.33 15.02 12.57
N GLU A 65 -10.48 15.32 13.15
CA GLU A 65 -11.57 14.36 13.35
C GLU A 65 -12.75 14.80 12.48
N LEU A 66 -13.34 13.88 11.73
CA LEU A 66 -14.47 14.10 10.86
C LEU A 66 -15.64 13.21 11.30
N ASP A 67 -16.80 13.79 11.54
CA ASP A 67 -18.05 13.06 11.77
C ASP A 67 -18.62 12.57 10.43
N ARG A 68 -17.91 11.61 9.79
CA ARG A 68 -18.35 11.01 8.52
C ARG A 68 -17.84 9.57 8.36
N ALA A 69 -18.67 8.73 7.78
CA ALA A 69 -18.42 7.30 7.59
C ALA A 69 -17.98 6.93 6.16
N ASP A 70 -17.91 7.91 5.25
CA ASP A 70 -17.80 7.66 3.81
C ASP A 70 -16.41 7.95 3.20
N LEU A 71 -15.36 8.16 4.03
CA LEU A 71 -14.03 8.47 3.51
C LEU A 71 -13.47 7.36 2.59
N ALA A 72 -13.87 6.11 2.80
CA ALA A 72 -13.49 5.00 1.94
C ALA A 72 -14.01 5.13 0.49
N SER A 73 -15.04 5.98 0.27
CA SER A 73 -15.56 6.29 -1.06
C SER A 73 -14.72 7.33 -1.82
N PHE A 74 -13.70 7.88 -1.18
CA PHE A 74 -12.81 8.89 -1.74
C PHE A 74 -11.38 8.40 -1.86
N GLU A 75 -10.65 9.02 -2.78
CA GLU A 75 -9.20 9.06 -2.75
C GLU A 75 -8.76 10.32 -2.01
N TYR A 76 -7.58 10.31 -1.39
CA TYR A 76 -7.11 11.47 -0.64
C TYR A 76 -5.62 11.75 -0.82
N ASN A 77 -5.23 12.97 -0.54
CA ASN A 77 -3.86 13.42 -0.29
C ASN A 77 -3.85 14.48 0.80
N PHE A 78 -2.68 14.81 1.31
CA PHE A 78 -2.50 16.00 2.10
C PHE A 78 -1.97 17.15 1.23
N MET A 79 -2.26 18.39 1.64
CA MET A 79 -1.60 19.56 1.11
C MET A 79 -0.94 20.30 2.28
N ILE A 80 0.37 20.48 2.20
CA ILE A 80 1.17 21.17 3.21
C ILE A 80 1.83 22.37 2.51
N ASP A 81 1.52 23.59 2.96
CA ASP A 81 2.00 24.85 2.40
C ASP A 81 1.89 24.89 0.87
N GLY A 82 0.73 24.50 0.36
CA GLY A 82 0.42 24.49 -1.08
C GLY A 82 1.01 23.31 -1.87
N LYS A 83 1.82 22.45 -1.27
CA LYS A 83 2.36 21.25 -1.92
C LYS A 83 1.49 20.04 -1.63
N ILE A 84 1.05 19.34 -2.67
CA ILE A 84 0.31 18.08 -2.53
C ILE A 84 1.31 16.97 -2.25
N VAL A 85 1.06 16.21 -1.19
CA VAL A 85 1.86 15.07 -0.75
C VAL A 85 0.96 13.86 -0.52
N ALA A 86 1.43 12.68 -0.89
CA ALA A 86 0.77 11.44 -0.53
C ALA A 86 1.01 11.12 0.95
N ASP A 87 0.10 10.38 1.55
CA ASP A 87 0.25 9.90 2.91
C ASP A 87 1.28 8.77 2.98
N PRO A 88 2.40 8.93 3.69
CA PRO A 88 3.37 7.86 3.82
C PRO A 88 2.87 6.66 4.62
N TYR A 89 1.77 6.82 5.36
CA TYR A 89 1.11 5.76 6.14
C TYR A 89 -0.09 5.14 5.43
N ALA A 90 -0.37 5.55 4.19
CA ALA A 90 -1.44 4.96 3.39
C ALA A 90 -1.24 3.46 3.18
N ARG A 91 -2.32 2.69 3.31
CA ARG A 91 -2.32 1.24 3.07
C ARG A 91 -2.70 0.88 1.65
N ILE A 92 -3.41 1.77 0.95
CA ILE A 92 -3.83 1.58 -0.44
C ILE A 92 -3.44 2.81 -1.23
N LEU A 93 -2.78 2.59 -2.36
CA LEU A 93 -2.46 3.62 -3.34
C LEU A 93 -3.19 3.35 -4.64
N THR A 94 -3.61 4.40 -5.34
CA THR A 94 -4.27 4.29 -6.63
C THR A 94 -3.36 4.72 -7.77
N GLY A 95 -3.58 4.12 -8.93
CA GLY A 95 -2.83 4.40 -10.15
C GLY A 95 -1.48 3.70 -10.23
N ARG A 96 -1.26 2.66 -9.40
CA ARG A 96 -0.06 1.82 -9.38
C ARG A 96 -0.34 0.36 -9.76
N GLU A 97 -1.54 0.08 -10.25
CA GLU A 97 -2.03 -1.28 -10.50
C GLU A 97 -1.34 -1.96 -11.68
N LYS A 98 -0.80 -1.17 -12.61
CA LYS A 98 -0.13 -1.70 -13.79
C LYS A 98 1.37 -1.74 -13.61
N TRP A 99 1.95 -2.95 -13.68
CA TRP A 99 3.39 -3.17 -13.59
C TRP A 99 4.17 -2.37 -14.64
N ALA A 100 5.20 -1.65 -14.18
CA ALA A 100 6.15 -0.89 -15.00
C ALA A 100 5.48 0.12 -15.97
N ASP A 101 4.38 0.74 -15.55
CA ASP A 101 3.71 1.75 -16.38
C ASP A 101 4.51 3.06 -16.44
N ARG A 102 5.31 3.20 -17.50
CA ARG A 102 6.11 4.41 -17.75
C ARG A 102 5.28 5.69 -17.85
N LYS A 103 3.99 5.59 -18.20
CA LYS A 103 3.09 6.75 -18.27
C LYS A 103 2.74 7.31 -16.89
N ARG A 104 2.89 6.49 -15.85
CA ARG A 104 2.61 6.85 -14.45
C ARG A 104 3.88 7.21 -13.67
N ALA A 105 5.06 6.89 -14.21
CA ALA A 105 6.34 7.17 -13.56
C ALA A 105 6.49 8.66 -13.22
N GLY A 106 6.89 8.95 -11.98
CA GLY A 106 7.07 10.32 -11.47
C GLY A 106 5.78 11.12 -11.30
N LYS A 107 4.58 10.54 -11.50
CA LYS A 107 3.31 11.21 -11.25
C LYS A 107 2.85 11.02 -9.81
N PRO A 108 2.19 12.03 -9.22
CA PRO A 108 1.58 11.90 -7.90
C PRO A 108 0.62 10.72 -7.84
N VAL A 109 0.61 10.04 -6.71
CA VAL A 109 -0.35 8.99 -6.36
C VAL A 109 -1.41 9.56 -5.44
N GLN A 110 -2.58 8.95 -5.42
CA GLN A 110 -3.61 9.23 -4.45
C GLN A 110 -3.72 8.03 -3.50
N CYS A 111 -4.12 8.30 -2.27
CA CYS A 111 -4.28 7.31 -1.22
C CYS A 111 -5.75 6.94 -1.08
N ARG A 112 -6.06 5.75 -0.57
CA ARG A 112 -7.41 5.33 -0.21
C ARG A 112 -7.45 4.82 1.21
N VAL A 113 -8.59 5.03 1.85
CA VAL A 113 -8.87 4.48 3.17
C VAL A 113 -9.33 3.02 3.01
N LEU A 114 -8.80 2.15 3.84
CA LEU A 114 -9.28 0.78 3.93
C LEU A 114 -10.61 0.77 4.68
N SER A 115 -11.67 0.24 4.06
CA SER A 115 -13.03 0.26 4.62
C SER A 115 -13.47 -1.05 5.25
N GLU A 116 -12.79 -2.16 4.96
CA GLU A 116 -13.26 -3.48 5.33
C GLU A 116 -12.25 -4.21 6.21
N ALA A 117 -12.75 -4.79 7.29
CA ALA A 117 -12.01 -5.77 8.06
C ALA A 117 -11.87 -7.04 7.21
N PHE A 118 -10.65 -7.56 7.07
CA PHE A 118 -10.43 -8.84 6.43
C PHE A 118 -10.84 -9.97 7.39
N ASP A 119 -11.65 -10.90 6.91
CA ASP A 119 -12.03 -12.07 7.68
C ASP A 119 -10.94 -13.14 7.62
N TRP A 120 -10.21 -13.26 8.71
CA TRP A 120 -9.19 -14.29 8.88
C TRP A 120 -9.75 -15.66 9.18
N GLU A 121 -11.07 -15.78 9.50
CA GLU A 121 -11.70 -17.01 9.98
C GLU A 121 -10.90 -17.62 11.17
N ASP A 122 -10.60 -18.92 11.10
CA ASP A 122 -9.80 -19.63 12.10
C ASP A 122 -8.30 -19.68 11.75
N ASP A 123 -7.78 -18.72 10.93
CA ASP A 123 -6.38 -18.72 10.54
C ASP A 123 -5.46 -18.54 11.75
N ALA A 124 -4.48 -19.43 11.87
CA ALA A 124 -3.53 -19.45 12.96
C ALA A 124 -2.10 -19.72 12.43
N ASN A 125 -1.12 -19.18 13.14
CA ASN A 125 0.28 -19.47 12.84
C ASN A 125 0.53 -21.00 12.99
N PRO A 126 1.04 -21.68 11.96
CA PRO A 126 1.27 -23.14 12.00
C PRO A 126 2.36 -23.59 12.99
N GLU A 127 3.04 -22.67 13.69
CA GLU A 127 4.04 -22.92 14.74
C GLU A 127 5.13 -23.95 14.37
N ILE A 128 5.56 -23.97 13.10
CA ILE A 128 6.59 -24.89 12.62
C ILE A 128 7.92 -24.59 13.34
N PRO A 129 8.55 -25.58 14.00
CA PRO A 129 9.84 -25.37 14.64
C PRO A 129 10.90 -24.91 13.65
N TYR A 130 11.80 -24.05 14.10
CA TYR A 130 12.87 -23.54 13.23
C TYR A 130 13.74 -24.67 12.62
N ALA A 131 13.98 -25.73 13.37
CA ALA A 131 14.74 -26.88 12.90
C ALA A 131 14.08 -27.64 11.73
N ASP A 132 12.74 -27.53 11.61
CA ASP A 132 11.94 -28.19 10.58
C ASP A 132 11.57 -27.22 9.43
N THR A 133 12.09 -25.99 9.48
CA THR A 133 11.77 -24.98 8.49
C THR A 133 12.59 -25.16 7.20
N ILE A 134 11.90 -25.40 6.09
CA ILE A 134 12.45 -25.38 4.73
C ILE A 134 11.92 -24.14 4.03
N LEU A 135 12.78 -23.12 3.94
CA LEU A 135 12.42 -21.81 3.41
C LEU A 135 12.58 -21.74 1.89
N TYR A 136 11.54 -21.29 1.21
CA TYR A 136 11.59 -20.96 -0.21
C TYR A 136 11.39 -19.45 -0.43
N LYS A 137 12.44 -18.77 -0.85
CA LYS A 137 12.39 -17.36 -1.19
C LYS A 137 11.95 -17.17 -2.63
N LEU A 138 10.88 -16.39 -2.85
CA LEU A 138 10.35 -16.13 -4.19
C LEU A 138 9.95 -14.67 -4.40
N HIS A 139 9.99 -14.26 -5.68
CA HIS A 139 9.48 -13.00 -6.13
C HIS A 139 8.05 -13.18 -6.67
N VAL A 140 7.08 -12.40 -6.14
CA VAL A 140 5.64 -12.57 -6.46
C VAL A 140 5.42 -12.65 -7.97
N ARG A 141 5.88 -11.64 -8.71
CA ARG A 141 5.70 -11.62 -10.16
C ARG A 141 6.56 -12.68 -10.86
N GLY A 142 7.83 -12.79 -10.50
CA GLY A 142 8.78 -13.67 -11.19
C GLY A 142 8.41 -15.13 -11.12
N PHE A 143 7.81 -15.58 -10.02
CA PHE A 143 7.50 -16.98 -9.80
C PHE A 143 6.45 -17.54 -10.76
N THR A 144 5.46 -16.73 -11.15
CA THR A 144 4.34 -17.20 -11.97
C THR A 144 4.13 -16.44 -13.28
N ALA A 145 4.95 -15.43 -13.60
CA ALA A 145 4.74 -14.59 -14.79
C ALA A 145 4.86 -15.36 -16.11
N HIS A 146 5.74 -16.37 -16.19
CA HIS A 146 5.95 -17.14 -17.42
C HIS A 146 4.82 -18.15 -17.64
N ALA A 147 4.49 -18.41 -18.92
CA ALA A 147 3.40 -19.32 -19.31
C ALA A 147 3.56 -20.74 -18.77
N SER A 148 4.82 -21.22 -18.58
CA SER A 148 5.09 -22.55 -18.02
C SER A 148 4.68 -22.71 -16.56
N SER A 149 4.31 -21.63 -15.88
CA SER A 149 3.75 -21.71 -14.52
C SER A 149 2.39 -22.43 -14.49
N ASN A 150 1.66 -22.44 -15.60
CA ASN A 150 0.33 -23.04 -15.74
C ASN A 150 -0.68 -22.53 -14.70
N VAL A 151 -0.61 -21.23 -14.34
CA VAL A 151 -1.58 -20.58 -13.47
C VAL A 151 -2.41 -19.58 -14.27
N SER A 152 -3.62 -19.29 -13.80
CA SER A 152 -4.53 -18.35 -14.44
C SER A 152 -4.12 -16.90 -14.17
N ALA A 153 -3.85 -16.56 -12.93
CA ALA A 153 -3.46 -15.22 -12.48
C ALA A 153 -1.93 -15.04 -12.43
N ARG A 154 -1.30 -15.04 -13.59
CA ARG A 154 0.18 -15.00 -13.69
C ARG A 154 0.78 -13.71 -13.17
N GLY A 155 1.84 -13.84 -12.36
CA GLY A 155 2.61 -12.72 -11.83
C GLY A 155 1.94 -11.96 -10.69
N THR A 156 0.97 -12.57 -10.03
CA THR A 156 0.15 -11.95 -8.99
C THR A 156 0.13 -12.77 -7.69
N TYR A 157 -0.43 -12.20 -6.62
CA TYR A 157 -0.66 -12.92 -5.36
C TYR A 157 -1.55 -14.14 -5.56
N ALA A 158 -2.63 -14.01 -6.32
CA ALA A 158 -3.51 -15.12 -6.65
C ALA A 158 -2.78 -16.24 -7.41
N GLY A 159 -1.86 -15.89 -8.31
CA GLY A 159 -1.03 -16.88 -9.00
C GLY A 159 -0.12 -17.69 -8.07
N ILE A 160 0.33 -17.10 -6.95
CA ILE A 160 1.07 -17.85 -5.92
C ILE A 160 0.14 -18.81 -5.19
N VAL A 161 -1.09 -18.38 -4.86
CA VAL A 161 -2.11 -19.25 -4.23
C VAL A 161 -2.32 -20.52 -5.07
N GLU A 162 -2.43 -20.39 -6.40
CA GLU A 162 -2.54 -21.53 -7.32
C GLU A 162 -1.32 -22.48 -7.27
N LYS A 163 -0.16 -21.99 -6.80
CA LYS A 163 1.09 -22.76 -6.69
C LYS A 163 1.35 -23.36 -5.31
N ILE A 164 0.51 -23.13 -4.33
CA ILE A 164 0.67 -23.73 -2.99
C ILE A 164 0.77 -25.26 -3.02
N PRO A 165 -0.07 -26.01 -3.78
CA PRO A 165 0.09 -27.46 -3.89
C PRO A 165 1.48 -27.87 -4.38
N TYR A 166 2.02 -27.19 -5.39
CA TYR A 166 3.37 -27.45 -5.88
C TYR A 166 4.46 -27.22 -4.81
N LEU A 167 4.35 -26.13 -4.03
CA LEU A 167 5.29 -25.83 -2.94
C LEU A 167 5.23 -26.90 -1.84
N LYS A 168 4.04 -27.38 -1.53
CA LYS A 168 3.85 -28.50 -0.57
C LYS A 168 4.47 -29.80 -1.08
N ASP A 169 4.23 -30.16 -2.34
CA ASP A 169 4.81 -31.36 -2.95
C ASP A 169 6.34 -31.30 -2.98
N LEU A 170 6.91 -30.10 -3.07
CA LEU A 170 8.36 -29.87 -2.97
C LEU A 170 8.90 -29.99 -1.55
N GLY A 171 8.04 -30.12 -0.54
CA GLY A 171 8.41 -30.22 0.87
C GLY A 171 8.74 -28.87 1.54
N ILE A 172 8.32 -27.76 0.95
CA ILE A 172 8.52 -26.42 1.52
C ILE A 172 7.60 -26.24 2.73
N THR A 173 8.14 -25.66 3.81
CA THR A 173 7.38 -25.37 5.04
C THR A 173 7.28 -23.88 5.34
N ALA A 174 8.03 -23.03 4.64
CA ALA A 174 7.97 -21.60 4.77
C ALA A 174 8.22 -20.90 3.43
N VAL A 175 7.43 -19.85 3.14
CA VAL A 175 7.60 -19.00 1.97
C VAL A 175 8.08 -17.63 2.42
N GLU A 176 9.23 -17.18 1.91
CA GLU A 176 9.72 -15.82 2.06
C GLU A 176 9.44 -15.05 0.77
N LEU A 177 8.61 -14.02 0.86
CA LEU A 177 8.34 -13.15 -0.27
C LEU A 177 9.43 -12.07 -0.37
N MET A 178 9.96 -11.87 -1.58
CA MET A 178 10.71 -10.64 -1.87
C MET A 178 9.78 -9.43 -1.74
N PRO A 179 10.29 -8.19 -1.63
CA PRO A 179 9.50 -7.05 -1.19
C PRO A 179 8.11 -6.95 -1.81
N VAL A 180 7.10 -6.87 -0.96
CA VAL A 180 5.68 -6.77 -1.31
C VAL A 180 5.06 -5.43 -0.93
N THR A 181 5.83 -4.54 -0.29
CA THR A 181 5.45 -3.15 -0.07
C THR A 181 5.56 -2.33 -1.36
N GLU A 182 4.80 -1.24 -1.46
CA GLU A 182 4.75 -0.44 -2.70
C GLU A 182 6.10 0.23 -2.99
N PHE A 183 6.59 0.05 -4.21
CA PHE A 183 7.82 0.64 -4.74
C PHE A 183 7.63 1.11 -6.18
N ASP A 184 8.52 2.00 -6.63
CA ASP A 184 8.55 2.46 -8.01
C ASP A 184 9.30 1.46 -8.88
N GLU A 185 8.60 0.83 -9.84
CA GLU A 185 9.22 -0.09 -10.79
C GLU A 185 10.06 0.65 -11.82
N VAL A 186 9.56 1.80 -12.29
CA VAL A 186 10.26 2.60 -13.30
C VAL A 186 11.29 3.48 -12.60
N MET A 187 12.56 3.18 -12.83
CA MET A 187 13.65 3.99 -12.28
C MET A 187 13.72 5.35 -12.99
N MET A 188 13.66 6.39 -12.19
CA MET A 188 13.82 7.77 -12.66
C MET A 188 15.30 8.17 -12.61
N SER A 189 15.73 9.05 -13.53
CA SER A 189 17.07 9.65 -13.45
C SER A 189 17.20 10.42 -12.13
N SER A 190 18.22 10.07 -11.36
CA SER A 190 18.51 10.81 -10.14
C SER A 190 19.15 12.16 -10.48
N PHE A 191 18.87 13.19 -9.70
CA PHE A 191 19.44 14.54 -9.81
C PHE A 191 20.96 14.61 -9.53
N GLY A 192 21.72 13.53 -9.77
CA GLY A 192 23.11 13.39 -9.34
C GLY A 192 24.18 14.12 -10.12
N ASN A 193 23.90 14.76 -11.26
CA ASN A 193 24.93 15.32 -12.14
C ASN A 193 25.01 16.86 -12.17
N GLY A 194 24.69 17.52 -11.06
CA GLY A 194 24.99 18.96 -10.90
C GLY A 194 24.13 19.94 -11.70
N PHE A 195 23.17 19.49 -12.48
CA PHE A 195 22.21 20.33 -13.18
C PHE A 195 20.91 20.40 -12.36
N HIS A 196 20.74 21.46 -11.60
CA HIS A 196 19.60 21.67 -10.69
C HIS A 196 18.23 21.83 -11.38
N ASP A 197 18.17 21.93 -12.71
CA ASP A 197 16.96 22.23 -13.46
C ASP A 197 16.39 21.07 -14.31
N ALA A 198 17.04 19.91 -14.35
CA ALA A 198 16.55 18.79 -15.14
C ALA A 198 15.40 18.06 -14.43
N LYS A 199 14.24 17.98 -15.08
CA LYS A 199 13.13 17.15 -14.60
C LYS A 199 13.54 15.68 -14.62
N PRO A 200 13.20 14.89 -13.57
CA PRO A 200 13.46 13.45 -13.58
C PRO A 200 12.76 12.79 -14.76
N GLU A 201 13.48 11.97 -15.51
CA GLU A 201 12.95 11.20 -16.63
C GLU A 201 13.16 9.70 -16.42
N PRO A 202 12.31 8.84 -16.99
CA PRO A 202 12.48 7.39 -16.91
C PRO A 202 13.81 6.97 -17.56
N THR A 203 14.66 6.25 -16.82
CA THR A 203 15.98 5.78 -17.29
C THR A 203 15.90 4.63 -18.30
N GLY A 204 14.74 4.01 -18.47
CA GLY A 204 14.58 2.76 -19.22
C GLY A 204 14.79 1.49 -18.38
N TYR A 205 15.42 1.60 -17.21
CA TYR A 205 15.59 0.48 -16.28
C TYR A 205 14.39 0.29 -15.39
N ILE A 206 14.23 -0.94 -14.90
CA ILE A 206 13.15 -1.33 -13.99
C ILE A 206 13.76 -1.84 -12.69
N ASN A 207 13.25 -1.33 -11.56
CA ASN A 207 13.46 -1.94 -10.25
C ASN A 207 12.60 -3.21 -10.19
N TYR A 208 13.15 -4.31 -10.65
CA TYR A 208 12.43 -5.58 -10.71
C TYR A 208 12.25 -6.21 -9.33
N TRP A 209 13.28 -6.12 -8.49
CA TRP A 209 13.33 -6.81 -7.20
C TRP A 209 12.54 -6.14 -6.09
N GLY A 210 12.19 -4.86 -6.23
CA GLY A 210 11.37 -4.13 -5.27
C GLY A 210 12.11 -3.57 -4.05
N TYR A 211 13.42 -3.66 -4.01
CA TYR A 211 14.19 -3.06 -2.93
C TYR A 211 14.18 -1.54 -3.03
N GLY A 212 14.05 -0.86 -1.86
CA GLY A 212 13.84 0.58 -1.78
C GLY A 212 12.35 0.94 -1.90
N PRO A 213 11.51 0.54 -0.92
CA PRO A 213 10.08 0.83 -0.94
C PRO A 213 9.83 2.33 -0.86
N SER A 214 8.84 2.80 -1.61
CA SER A 214 8.37 4.20 -1.58
C SER A 214 7.31 4.41 -0.50
N TYR A 215 6.52 3.38 -0.18
CA TYR A 215 5.45 3.39 0.81
C TYR A 215 5.47 2.08 1.61
N LEU A 216 5.88 2.18 2.88
CA LEU A 216 6.13 1.01 3.73
C LEU A 216 4.86 0.28 4.19
N TYR A 217 3.72 0.97 4.22
CA TYR A 217 2.47 0.43 4.74
C TYR A 217 1.49 0.00 3.64
N ALA A 218 1.78 0.34 2.39
CA ALA A 218 0.96 -0.06 1.26
C ALA A 218 1.50 -1.34 0.61
N VAL A 219 0.61 -2.27 0.32
CA VAL A 219 0.92 -3.49 -0.42
C VAL A 219 1.13 -3.15 -1.90
N LYS A 220 2.03 -3.86 -2.57
CA LYS A 220 2.33 -3.65 -4.00
C LYS A 220 1.11 -3.88 -4.88
N SER A 221 0.53 -2.80 -5.37
CA SER A 221 -0.71 -2.80 -6.14
C SER A 221 -0.59 -3.57 -7.47
N ALA A 222 0.57 -3.50 -8.13
CA ALA A 222 0.80 -4.18 -9.40
C ALA A 222 0.97 -5.72 -9.28
N TYR A 223 0.93 -6.26 -8.06
CA TYR A 223 0.92 -7.71 -7.83
C TYR A 223 -0.50 -8.27 -7.62
N ALA A 224 -1.53 -7.43 -7.63
CA ALA A 224 -2.91 -7.90 -7.62
C ALA A 224 -3.35 -8.42 -8.99
N SER A 225 -4.33 -9.31 -8.98
CA SER A 225 -4.87 -9.95 -10.21
C SER A 225 -5.86 -9.07 -10.97
N HIS A 226 -6.12 -7.83 -10.51
CA HIS A 226 -7.09 -6.90 -11.07
C HIS A 226 -8.56 -7.40 -11.05
N GLY A 227 -8.86 -8.28 -10.08
CA GLY A 227 -10.23 -8.67 -9.77
C GLY A 227 -10.98 -7.61 -8.94
N GLU A 228 -12.08 -8.02 -8.32
CA GLU A 228 -12.87 -7.14 -7.42
C GLU A 228 -12.15 -6.84 -6.11
N MET A 229 -11.19 -7.68 -5.72
CA MET A 229 -10.42 -7.52 -4.48
C MET A 229 -9.35 -6.45 -4.60
N SER A 230 -9.15 -5.70 -3.54
CA SER A 230 -8.00 -4.80 -3.42
C SER A 230 -6.69 -5.61 -3.32
N ALA A 231 -5.55 -4.98 -3.67
CA ALA A 231 -4.24 -5.63 -3.54
C ALA A 231 -3.97 -6.10 -2.10
N GLU A 232 -4.42 -5.35 -1.10
CA GLU A 232 -4.29 -5.73 0.31
C GLU A 232 -5.11 -6.98 0.64
N SER A 233 -6.37 -7.04 0.20
CA SER A 233 -7.24 -8.21 0.42
C SER A 233 -6.70 -9.45 -0.29
N GLU A 234 -6.20 -9.31 -1.51
CA GLU A 234 -5.59 -10.41 -2.25
C GLU A 234 -4.30 -10.91 -1.58
N PHE A 235 -3.48 -9.98 -1.06
CA PHE A 235 -2.29 -10.34 -0.29
C PHE A 235 -2.64 -11.06 1.03
N LYS A 236 -3.64 -10.57 1.78
CA LYS A 236 -4.14 -11.24 2.98
C LYS A 236 -4.71 -12.62 2.67
N THR A 237 -5.39 -12.78 1.53
CA THR A 237 -5.85 -14.09 1.05
C THR A 237 -4.68 -15.03 0.78
N LEU A 238 -3.59 -14.53 0.19
CA LEU A 238 -2.37 -15.33 0.02
C LEU A 238 -1.80 -15.77 1.38
N VAL A 239 -1.65 -14.86 2.33
CA VAL A 239 -1.14 -15.18 3.69
C VAL A 239 -2.00 -16.24 4.34
N LYS A 240 -3.32 -16.06 4.35
CA LYS A 240 -4.28 -17.02 4.88
C LYS A 240 -4.19 -18.39 4.20
N ALA A 241 -4.11 -18.43 2.86
CA ALA A 241 -3.97 -19.69 2.12
C ALA A 241 -2.65 -20.41 2.42
N VAL A 242 -1.57 -19.67 2.63
CA VAL A 242 -0.27 -20.24 3.04
C VAL A 242 -0.37 -20.82 4.43
N SER A 243 -0.88 -20.09 5.42
CA SER A 243 -1.02 -20.56 6.81
C SER A 243 -1.94 -21.78 6.91
N TYR A 244 -3.11 -21.73 6.28
CA TYR A 244 -4.11 -22.82 6.27
C TYR A 244 -3.53 -24.15 5.75
N THR A 245 -2.55 -24.07 4.88
CA THR A 245 -1.88 -25.28 4.33
C THR A 245 -0.69 -25.76 5.15
N HIS A 246 -0.52 -25.27 6.38
CA HIS A 246 0.63 -25.53 7.26
C HIS A 246 1.98 -25.09 6.66
N LEU A 247 1.95 -23.99 5.90
CA LEU A 247 3.14 -23.27 5.47
C LEU A 247 3.21 -21.96 6.24
N ARG A 248 4.42 -21.51 6.59
CA ARG A 248 4.63 -20.22 7.23
C ARG A 248 4.87 -19.13 6.18
N ALA A 249 4.13 -18.04 6.23
CA ALA A 249 4.42 -16.84 5.44
C ALA A 249 5.45 -15.96 6.17
N HIS A 250 6.51 -15.56 5.47
CA HIS A 250 7.49 -14.60 5.95
C HIS A 250 7.62 -13.45 4.93
N GLU A 251 7.57 -12.24 5.45
CA GLU A 251 7.86 -11.01 4.70
C GLU A 251 9.24 -10.49 5.08
N THR A 252 9.94 -9.98 4.11
CA THR A 252 11.20 -9.25 4.34
C THR A 252 10.99 -7.76 4.30
#